data_bfa65ce45772c24a2ac06d82efdc857a
#
_entry.id   bfa65ce45772c24a2ac06d82efdc857a
#
_cell.length_a   1.000
_cell.length_b   1.000
_cell.length_c   1.000
_cell.angle_alpha   90.00
_cell.angle_beta   90.00
_cell.angle_gamma   90.00
#
_symmetry.space_group_name_H-M   'P 1'
#
loop_
_entity.id
_entity.type
_entity.pdbx_description
1 polymer ?
#
loop_
_entity_poly.entity_id
_entity_poly.type
_entity_poly.pdbx_seq_one_letter_code
_entity_poly.pdbx_strand_id
1 'polypeptide(L)'
;MKKRGEIWMLAGLAVMGLLIAGCSDNQTGPGDAGAAPQGVTTEQQAIEYYAVNDGFVTNDEETFADREVTALDAGSFGKIDAAVTPIRFARVITGITKTVETTFEPGDEVAIAHVTKDITGIFKILAVTADNETLMVEKPFNDVSERNVVFKRLTRNPNRFWLNWMPVSSTLVKGGTVPPNNFITIKQLELITGDTTIVITDPLEHYLYYGWMGQHQLRASLRKCMVPELVGGQEVRIRVTLESTSPDTDFVAVRYGFKNLNWKRYPMTMVEELESGGVYTRVYETVRDRPLFMHYHRGWFNLGIDAVTHETLFDDQAPYSASWWGVPYRVF
;
A
#
# COMPACT_ATOMS: atom_id res chain seq x y z
N MET A 1 -27.25 -55.13 23.33
CA MET A 1 -28.42 -54.22 23.30
C MET A 1 -27.91 -52.88 22.84
N LYS A 2 -27.99 -52.55 21.55
CA LYS A 2 -29.08 -51.84 20.84
C LYS A 2 -29.54 -50.58 21.57
N LYS A 3 -29.14 -49.40 21.00
CA LYS A 3 -29.94 -48.43 20.24
C LYS A 3 -29.05 -47.22 19.96
N ARG A 4 -28.77 -46.82 18.71
CA ARG A 4 -29.60 -45.99 17.81
C ARG A 4 -29.87 -44.63 18.47
N GLY A 5 -29.47 -43.59 17.85
CA GLY A 5 -29.55 -42.91 16.56
C GLY A 5 -29.85 -41.48 16.91
N GLU A 6 -29.59 -40.57 16.23
CA GLU A 6 -30.04 -39.89 15.02
C GLU A 6 -29.19 -38.62 14.91
N ILE A 7 -28.40 -38.39 13.95
CA ILE A 7 -28.69 -37.71 12.66
C ILE A 7 -29.72 -36.61 12.82
N TRP A 8 -29.23 -35.37 12.89
CA TRP A 8 -29.96 -34.24 12.36
C TRP A 8 -29.11 -33.55 11.31
N MET A 9 -29.55 -33.79 10.12
CA MET A 9 -29.23 -33.18 8.85
C MET A 9 -29.66 -31.73 8.83
N LEU A 10 -28.84 -30.97 8.12
CA LEU A 10 -29.22 -30.01 7.06
C LEU A 10 -30.26 -28.94 7.40
N ALA A 11 -29.80 -27.73 7.36
CA ALA A 11 -30.47 -26.67 6.65
C ALA A 11 -29.49 -25.50 6.53
N GLY A 12 -29.17 -25.19 5.39
CA GLY A 12 -29.50 -24.04 4.63
C GLY A 12 -28.27 -23.32 4.15
N LEU A 13 -27.59 -23.84 3.15
CA LEU A 13 -26.72 -23.04 2.29
C LEU A 13 -27.61 -22.14 1.42
N ALA A 14 -27.89 -20.93 1.89
CA ALA A 14 -28.35 -19.87 1.02
C ALA A 14 -27.12 -19.27 0.32
N VAL A 15 -26.82 -19.79 -0.84
CA VAL A 15 -25.91 -19.17 -1.81
C VAL A 15 -26.58 -17.89 -2.29
N MET A 16 -26.27 -16.79 -1.67
CA MET A 16 -26.57 -15.48 -2.18
C MET A 16 -25.46 -15.13 -3.18
N GLY A 17 -25.74 -15.45 -4.44
CA GLY A 17 -24.92 -15.03 -5.57
C GLY A 17 -24.88 -13.51 -5.64
N LEU A 18 -23.85 -12.90 -5.09
CA LEU A 18 -23.49 -11.53 -5.44
C LEU A 18 -22.92 -11.59 -6.85
N LEU A 19 -23.64 -10.99 -7.76
CA LEU A 19 -23.17 -10.59 -9.07
C LEU A 19 -22.00 -9.62 -8.85
N ILE A 20 -20.79 -10.14 -8.81
CA ILE A 20 -19.58 -9.37 -9.03
C ILE A 20 -19.68 -8.94 -10.49
N ALA A 21 -20.06 -7.69 -10.73
CA ALA A 21 -19.86 -7.07 -12.03
C ALA A 21 -18.36 -7.18 -12.32
N GLY A 22 -18.01 -8.09 -13.21
CA GLY A 22 -16.64 -8.40 -13.55
C GLY A 22 -15.95 -7.14 -14.08
N CYS A 23 -14.94 -6.69 -13.38
CA CYS A 23 -13.84 -5.99 -14.03
C CYS A 23 -13.22 -7.03 -14.95
N SER A 24 -13.51 -6.95 -16.24
CA SER A 24 -12.80 -7.71 -17.24
C SER A 24 -11.35 -7.29 -17.21
N ASP A 25 -10.46 -8.21 -16.85
CA ASP A 25 -9.03 -8.11 -17.06
C ASP A 25 -8.73 -8.00 -18.56
N ASN A 26 -8.99 -6.85 -19.15
CA ASN A 26 -8.40 -6.46 -20.42
C ASN A 26 -7.02 -5.88 -20.14
N GLN A 27 -6.05 -6.75 -19.87
CA GLN A 27 -4.65 -6.43 -20.06
C GLN A 27 -4.39 -6.28 -21.58
N THR A 28 -4.79 -5.14 -22.13
CA THR A 28 -4.22 -4.70 -23.41
C THR A 28 -2.81 -4.21 -23.13
N GLY A 29 -1.84 -5.10 -23.30
CA GLY A 29 -0.44 -4.70 -23.36
C GLY A 29 -0.22 -3.66 -24.47
N PRO A 30 0.91 -2.91 -24.48
CA PRO A 30 1.19 -1.83 -25.45
C PRO A 30 1.34 -2.30 -26.91
N GLY A 31 0.75 -3.41 -27.30
CA GLY A 31 0.83 -4.02 -28.63
C GLY A 31 -0.45 -3.97 -29.46
N ASP A 32 -1.59 -3.65 -28.89
CA ASP A 32 -2.84 -3.61 -29.63
C ASP A 32 -3.10 -2.18 -30.13
N ALA A 33 -2.76 -1.92 -31.41
CA ALA A 33 -3.02 -0.68 -32.13
C ALA A 33 -4.55 -0.48 -32.41
N GLY A 34 -5.39 -0.92 -31.47
CA GLY A 34 -6.83 -0.91 -31.51
C GLY A 34 -7.46 0.47 -31.43
N ALA A 35 -8.76 0.52 -31.29
CA ALA A 35 -9.54 1.73 -31.12
C ALA A 35 -9.15 2.48 -29.83
N ALA A 36 -9.42 3.81 -29.80
CA ALA A 36 -9.27 4.60 -28.58
C ALA A 36 -10.06 3.95 -27.44
N PRO A 37 -9.55 4.02 -26.19
CA PRO A 37 -10.33 3.60 -25.03
C PRO A 37 -11.67 4.32 -25.00
N GLN A 38 -12.72 3.65 -24.55
CA GLN A 38 -14.06 4.22 -24.55
C GLN A 38 -14.10 5.49 -23.71
N GLY A 39 -14.66 6.58 -24.25
CA GLY A 39 -14.78 7.88 -23.58
C GLY A 39 -13.53 8.75 -23.64
N VAL A 40 -12.43 8.29 -24.24
CA VAL A 40 -11.21 9.06 -24.38
C VAL A 40 -11.23 9.82 -25.72
N THR A 41 -11.27 11.16 -25.66
CA THR A 41 -11.37 12.06 -26.83
C THR A 41 -10.25 13.09 -26.90
N THR A 42 -9.43 13.22 -25.83
CA THR A 42 -8.31 14.17 -25.74
C THR A 42 -7.04 13.48 -25.24
N GLU A 43 -5.87 14.10 -25.48
CA GLU A 43 -4.59 13.62 -24.95
C GLU A 43 -4.58 13.60 -23.42
N GLN A 44 -5.17 14.60 -22.77
CA GLN A 44 -5.30 14.64 -21.32
C GLN A 44 -6.10 13.45 -20.80
N GLN A 45 -7.25 13.17 -21.40
CA GLN A 45 -8.07 12.01 -21.03
C GLN A 45 -7.33 10.67 -21.28
N ALA A 46 -6.47 10.61 -22.30
CA ALA A 46 -5.64 9.44 -22.54
C ALA A 46 -4.62 9.24 -21.41
N ILE A 47 -3.95 10.30 -20.97
CA ILE A 47 -3.02 10.25 -19.83
C ILE A 47 -3.75 9.83 -18.55
N GLU A 48 -4.90 10.44 -18.25
CA GLU A 48 -5.73 10.12 -17.10
C GLU A 48 -6.18 8.65 -17.13
N TYR A 49 -6.62 8.17 -18.29
CA TYR A 49 -6.99 6.77 -18.48
C TYR A 49 -5.82 5.81 -18.17
N TYR A 50 -4.64 6.08 -18.73
CA TYR A 50 -3.47 5.24 -18.45
C TYR A 50 -2.98 5.36 -17.01
N ALA A 51 -3.01 6.54 -16.42
CA ALA A 51 -2.63 6.73 -15.03
C ALA A 51 -3.50 5.94 -14.05
N VAL A 52 -4.77 5.67 -14.41
CA VAL A 52 -5.72 4.91 -13.58
C VAL A 52 -5.66 3.40 -13.87
N ASN A 53 -5.38 3.00 -15.12
CA ASN A 53 -5.54 1.62 -15.57
C ASN A 53 -4.21 0.90 -15.86
N ASP A 54 -3.06 1.58 -15.81
CA ASP A 54 -1.76 0.95 -16.00
C ASP A 54 -1.46 0.00 -14.82
N GLY A 55 -1.10 -1.23 -15.13
CA GLY A 55 -0.85 -2.27 -14.14
C GLY A 55 0.33 -1.98 -13.18
N PHE A 56 1.21 -1.02 -13.52
CA PHE A 56 2.24 -0.51 -12.60
C PHE A 56 1.66 0.49 -11.60
N VAL A 57 0.58 1.19 -11.96
CA VAL A 57 -0.05 2.24 -11.15
C VAL A 57 -1.15 1.68 -10.26
N THR A 58 -1.80 0.58 -10.67
CA THR A 58 -3.00 0.06 -9.99
C THR A 58 -2.71 -0.89 -8.84
N ASN A 59 -1.48 -1.39 -8.69
CA ASN A 59 -1.15 -2.40 -7.68
C ASN A 59 -1.10 -1.90 -6.22
N ASP A 60 -1.37 -0.62 -5.96
CA ASP A 60 -1.31 -0.03 -4.61
C ASP A 60 -2.43 -0.54 -3.71
N GLU A 61 -3.61 -0.72 -4.30
CA GLU A 61 -4.80 -1.21 -3.60
C GLU A 61 -4.56 -2.63 -3.08
N GLU A 62 -3.87 -3.47 -3.87
CA GLU A 62 -3.49 -4.81 -3.46
C GLU A 62 -2.49 -4.80 -2.30
N THR A 63 -1.66 -3.76 -2.19
CA THR A 63 -0.71 -3.60 -1.09
C THR A 63 -1.41 -3.20 0.20
N PHE A 64 -2.50 -2.44 0.11
CA PHE A 64 -3.24 -1.92 1.25
C PHE A 64 -4.35 -2.87 1.73
N ALA A 65 -5.08 -3.51 0.81
CA ALA A 65 -6.14 -4.44 1.16
C ALA A 65 -5.61 -5.69 1.86
N ASP A 66 -6.31 -6.12 2.89
CA ASP A 66 -5.99 -7.35 3.59
C ASP A 66 -6.70 -8.53 2.94
N ARG A 67 -5.93 -9.40 2.31
CA ARG A 67 -6.43 -10.69 1.82
C ARG A 67 -6.47 -11.76 2.91
N GLU A 68 -5.65 -11.59 3.95
CA GLU A 68 -5.57 -12.48 5.10
C GLU A 68 -5.67 -11.70 6.40
N VAL A 69 -6.28 -12.30 7.40
CA VAL A 69 -6.38 -11.71 8.73
C VAL A 69 -5.01 -11.73 9.40
N THR A 70 -4.54 -10.58 9.83
CA THR A 70 -3.28 -10.46 10.56
C THR A 70 -3.44 -10.93 12.00
N ALA A 71 -2.70 -11.97 12.40
CA ALA A 71 -2.60 -12.36 13.80
C ALA A 71 -1.68 -11.39 14.56
N LEU A 72 -2.09 -10.96 15.72
CA LEU A 72 -1.30 -10.13 16.64
C LEU A 72 -0.70 -11.02 17.72
N ASP A 73 0.59 -10.83 17.96
CA ASP A 73 1.22 -11.39 19.16
C ASP A 73 1.08 -10.37 20.29
N ALA A 74 0.18 -10.67 21.25
CA ALA A 74 -0.07 -9.79 22.39
C ALA A 74 1.19 -9.51 23.23
N GLY A 75 2.20 -10.39 23.17
CA GLY A 75 3.49 -10.21 23.83
C GLY A 75 4.33 -9.07 23.21
N SER A 76 4.03 -8.65 21.99
CA SER A 76 4.79 -7.59 21.30
C SER A 76 4.47 -6.18 21.83
N PHE A 77 3.38 -5.99 22.57
CA PHE A 77 2.90 -4.66 23.02
C PHE A 77 3.13 -4.38 24.52
N GLY A 78 3.78 -5.28 25.22
CA GLY A 78 3.96 -5.13 26.67
C GLY A 78 2.68 -5.39 27.48
N LYS A 79 2.67 -4.97 28.76
CA LYS A 79 1.51 -5.10 29.63
C LYS A 79 0.58 -3.91 29.39
N ILE A 80 -0.57 -4.17 28.75
CA ILE A 80 -1.52 -3.15 28.35
C ILE A 80 -2.76 -3.23 29.27
N ASP A 81 -3.14 -2.09 29.83
CA ASP A 81 -4.42 -1.91 30.53
C ASP A 81 -5.43 -1.38 29.50
N ALA A 82 -5.82 -2.27 28.58
CA ALA A 82 -6.65 -1.93 27.44
C ALA A 82 -8.08 -2.42 27.61
N ALA A 83 -9.04 -1.71 27.02
CA ALA A 83 -10.45 -2.10 27.03
C ALA A 83 -10.67 -3.46 26.34
N VAL A 84 -9.88 -3.74 25.32
CA VAL A 84 -9.91 -5.02 24.59
C VAL A 84 -8.49 -5.49 24.25
N THR A 85 -8.29 -6.79 24.16
CA THR A 85 -7.04 -7.39 23.70
C THR A 85 -7.22 -7.90 22.27
N PRO A 86 -6.66 -7.23 21.26
CA PRO A 86 -6.81 -7.63 19.88
C PRO A 86 -6.02 -8.92 19.60
N ILE A 87 -6.65 -9.87 18.91
CA ILE A 87 -6.03 -11.12 18.45
C ILE A 87 -5.67 -11.03 16.99
N ARG A 88 -6.56 -10.44 16.18
CA ARG A 88 -6.42 -10.36 14.73
C ARG A 88 -7.10 -9.12 14.22
N PHE A 89 -6.62 -8.62 13.09
CA PHE A 89 -7.30 -7.54 12.37
C PHE A 89 -7.17 -7.67 10.86
N ALA A 90 -8.07 -6.99 10.13
CA ALA A 90 -8.04 -6.88 8.69
C ALA A 90 -8.75 -5.61 8.20
N ARG A 91 -8.29 -5.05 7.07
CA ARG A 91 -8.99 -3.98 6.33
C ARG A 91 -9.82 -4.59 5.22
N VAL A 92 -11.10 -4.30 5.21
CA VAL A 92 -12.02 -4.68 4.13
C VAL A 92 -12.38 -3.41 3.37
N ILE A 93 -11.88 -3.27 2.15
CA ILE A 93 -12.20 -2.13 1.28
C ILE A 93 -13.62 -2.31 0.74
N THR A 94 -14.44 -1.27 0.84
CA THR A 94 -15.81 -1.22 0.34
C THR A 94 -15.98 -0.28 -0.85
N GLY A 95 -15.07 0.68 -1.03
CA GLY A 95 -15.11 1.62 -2.14
C GLY A 95 -13.75 2.24 -2.42
N ILE A 96 -13.51 2.55 -3.71
CA ILE A 96 -12.34 3.30 -4.17
C ILE A 96 -12.81 4.30 -5.21
N THR A 97 -12.52 5.58 -4.97
CA THR A 97 -12.71 6.65 -5.95
C THR A 97 -11.35 7.15 -6.39
N LYS A 98 -11.14 7.30 -7.69
CA LYS A 98 -9.87 7.73 -8.27
C LYS A 98 -10.05 9.10 -8.93
N THR A 99 -9.14 10.02 -8.62
CA THR A 99 -9.05 11.35 -9.24
C THR A 99 -7.66 11.51 -9.84
N VAL A 100 -7.59 12.11 -11.02
CA VAL A 100 -6.32 12.38 -11.70
C VAL A 100 -6.27 13.84 -12.11
N GLU A 101 -5.19 14.51 -11.72
CA GLU A 101 -4.88 15.88 -12.15
C GLU A 101 -3.64 15.83 -13.04
N THR A 102 -3.77 16.26 -14.31
CA THR A 102 -2.68 16.22 -15.27
C THR A 102 -2.10 17.60 -15.50
N THR A 103 -0.78 17.73 -15.35
CA THR A 103 -0.02 18.94 -15.64
C THR A 103 0.98 18.66 -16.77
N PHE A 104 0.99 19.54 -17.79
CA PHE A 104 1.95 19.47 -18.88
C PHE A 104 3.15 20.38 -18.60
N GLU A 105 4.36 19.88 -18.82
CA GLU A 105 5.56 20.72 -18.76
C GLU A 105 5.70 21.61 -20.01
N PRO A 106 6.43 22.75 -19.91
CA PRO A 106 6.68 23.60 -21.06
C PRO A 106 7.26 22.82 -22.24
N GLY A 107 6.63 22.95 -23.42
CA GLY A 107 7.01 22.23 -24.63
C GLY A 107 6.20 20.95 -24.87
N ASP A 108 5.31 20.58 -23.97
CA ASP A 108 4.37 19.45 -24.10
C ASP A 108 5.02 18.09 -24.43
N GLU A 109 6.27 17.88 -23.99
CA GLU A 109 6.97 16.61 -24.17
C GLU A 109 6.87 15.69 -22.95
N VAL A 110 6.52 16.28 -21.80
CA VAL A 110 6.36 15.58 -20.52
C VAL A 110 5.04 16.01 -19.89
N ALA A 111 4.32 15.06 -19.34
CA ALA A 111 3.13 15.30 -18.51
C ALA A 111 3.29 14.57 -17.20
N ILE A 112 2.79 15.17 -16.12
CA ILE A 112 2.75 14.57 -14.79
C ILE A 112 1.27 14.42 -14.41
N ALA A 113 0.85 13.19 -14.16
CA ALA A 113 -0.47 12.87 -13.64
C ALA A 113 -0.35 12.62 -12.13
N HIS A 114 -0.95 13.49 -11.33
CA HIS A 114 -1.14 13.29 -9.90
C HIS A 114 -2.39 12.43 -9.69
N VAL A 115 -2.21 11.24 -9.16
CA VAL A 115 -3.29 10.26 -8.91
C VAL A 115 -3.60 10.24 -7.44
N THR A 116 -4.83 10.59 -7.09
CA THR A 116 -5.39 10.49 -5.74
C THR A 116 -6.44 9.39 -5.72
N LYS A 117 -6.42 8.56 -4.69
CA LYS A 117 -7.43 7.53 -4.45
C LYS A 117 -8.03 7.72 -3.07
N ASP A 118 -9.34 7.95 -3.01
CA ASP A 118 -10.12 7.88 -1.78
C ASP A 118 -10.54 6.43 -1.55
N ILE A 119 -10.12 5.86 -0.43
CA ILE A 119 -10.30 4.45 -0.10
C ILE A 119 -11.18 4.36 1.14
N THR A 120 -12.38 3.84 1.00
CA THR A 120 -13.31 3.63 2.11
C THR A 120 -13.42 2.15 2.45
N GLY A 121 -13.66 1.86 3.72
CA GLY A 121 -13.80 0.48 4.15
C GLY A 121 -14.14 0.30 5.62
N ILE A 122 -14.01 -0.94 6.07
CA ILE A 122 -14.22 -1.35 7.46
C ILE A 122 -12.96 -2.02 7.97
N PHE A 123 -12.40 -1.50 9.05
CA PHE A 123 -11.33 -2.11 9.80
C PHE A 123 -11.94 -3.04 10.84
N LYS A 124 -11.68 -4.34 10.72
CA LYS A 124 -12.25 -5.38 11.57
C LYS A 124 -11.20 -5.87 12.53
N ILE A 125 -11.54 -5.92 13.82
CA ILE A 125 -10.67 -6.41 14.89
C ILE A 125 -11.40 -7.55 15.61
N LEU A 126 -10.78 -8.71 15.65
CA LEU A 126 -11.18 -9.79 16.56
C LEU A 126 -10.41 -9.59 17.86
N ALA A 127 -11.11 -9.35 18.94
CA ALA A 127 -10.51 -9.07 20.25
C ALA A 127 -11.12 -9.94 21.34
N VAL A 128 -10.47 -9.98 22.50
CA VAL A 128 -10.99 -10.60 23.72
C VAL A 128 -11.16 -9.51 24.78
N THR A 129 -12.29 -9.53 25.45
CA THR A 129 -12.59 -8.66 26.60
C THR A 129 -11.89 -9.16 27.88
N ALA A 130 -11.88 -8.33 28.92
CA ALA A 130 -11.37 -8.72 30.25
C ALA A 130 -12.05 -9.98 30.83
N ASP A 131 -13.30 -10.25 30.42
CA ASP A 131 -14.09 -11.44 30.86
C ASP A 131 -13.82 -12.67 29.96
N ASN A 132 -12.81 -12.61 29.07
CA ASN A 132 -12.47 -13.65 28.08
C ASN A 132 -13.58 -13.92 27.05
N GLU A 133 -14.45 -12.98 26.80
CA GLU A 133 -15.42 -13.06 25.70
C GLU A 133 -14.80 -12.57 24.40
N THR A 134 -15.10 -13.27 23.30
CA THR A 134 -14.66 -12.85 21.97
C THR A 134 -15.57 -11.76 21.43
N LEU A 135 -14.98 -10.65 21.02
CA LEU A 135 -15.65 -9.48 20.45
C LEU A 135 -15.14 -9.20 19.04
N MET A 136 -16.05 -8.87 18.13
CA MET A 136 -15.71 -8.30 16.83
C MET A 136 -15.95 -6.79 16.86
N VAL A 137 -14.89 -6.01 16.76
CA VAL A 137 -14.96 -4.55 16.65
C VAL A 137 -14.84 -4.17 15.17
N GLU A 138 -15.73 -3.32 14.71
CA GLU A 138 -15.75 -2.80 13.34
C GLU A 138 -15.64 -1.27 13.37
N LYS A 139 -14.60 -0.74 12.71
CA LYS A 139 -14.36 0.70 12.61
C LYS A 139 -14.40 1.12 11.15
N PRO A 140 -15.29 2.03 10.74
CA PRO A 140 -15.22 2.60 9.40
C PRO A 140 -13.92 3.37 9.23
N PHE A 141 -13.34 3.31 8.03
CA PHE A 141 -12.17 4.11 7.69
C PHE A 141 -12.34 4.83 6.35
N ASN A 142 -11.65 5.95 6.25
CA ASN A 142 -11.46 6.69 5.01
C ASN A 142 -9.97 7.10 4.94
N ASP A 143 -9.28 6.50 3.99
CA ASP A 143 -7.87 6.78 3.71
C ASP A 143 -7.74 7.44 2.34
N VAL A 144 -6.73 8.27 2.20
CA VAL A 144 -6.30 8.81 0.90
C VAL A 144 -4.95 8.22 0.56
N SER A 145 -4.75 7.86 -0.70
CA SER A 145 -3.43 7.56 -1.23
C SER A 145 -3.11 8.42 -2.44
N GLU A 146 -1.84 8.77 -2.57
CA GLU A 146 -1.33 9.67 -3.59
C GLU A 146 -0.08 9.11 -4.25
N ARG A 147 0.06 9.40 -5.56
CA ARG A 147 1.28 9.19 -6.34
C ARG A 147 1.32 10.09 -7.57
N ASN A 148 2.50 10.32 -8.09
CA ASN A 148 2.70 10.96 -9.39
C ASN A 148 3.13 9.93 -10.44
N VAL A 149 2.58 10.02 -11.64
CA VAL A 149 2.99 9.24 -12.81
C VAL A 149 3.49 10.18 -13.89
N VAL A 150 4.70 9.94 -14.38
CA VAL A 150 5.32 10.76 -15.42
C VAL A 150 5.12 10.09 -16.76
N PHE A 151 4.58 10.85 -17.68
CA PHE A 151 4.37 10.45 -19.07
C PHE A 151 5.33 11.21 -19.98
N LYS A 152 5.83 10.51 -21.00
CA LYS A 152 6.60 11.11 -22.07
C LYS A 152 5.84 11.01 -23.38
N ARG A 153 5.88 12.10 -24.14
CA ARG A 153 5.33 12.11 -25.50
C ARG A 153 6.22 11.29 -26.44
N LEU A 154 5.62 10.31 -27.11
CA LEU A 154 6.28 9.48 -28.12
C LEU A 154 6.09 10.02 -29.53
N THR A 155 4.89 10.54 -29.81
CA THR A 155 4.48 10.98 -31.14
C THR A 155 3.42 12.09 -31.00
N ARG A 156 3.09 12.73 -32.13
CA ARG A 156 2.04 13.75 -32.25
C ARG A 156 1.05 13.36 -33.34
N ASN A 157 0.47 12.18 -33.20
CA ASN A 157 -0.51 11.69 -34.17
C ASN A 157 -1.93 12.14 -33.76
N PRO A 158 -2.58 13.06 -34.53
CA PRO A 158 -3.90 13.55 -34.18
C PRO A 158 -5.00 12.49 -34.31
N ASN A 159 -4.77 11.45 -35.11
CA ASN A 159 -5.74 10.38 -35.34
C ASN A 159 -5.59 9.22 -34.33
N ARG A 160 -4.50 9.21 -33.56
CA ARG A 160 -4.23 8.19 -32.55
C ARG A 160 -3.61 8.84 -31.31
N PHE A 161 -4.19 9.94 -30.84
CA PHE A 161 -3.68 10.73 -29.73
C PHE A 161 -3.50 9.91 -28.44
N TRP A 162 -4.29 8.85 -28.25
CA TRP A 162 -4.16 7.94 -27.11
C TRP A 162 -2.84 7.14 -27.10
N LEU A 163 -2.16 7.03 -28.25
CA LEU A 163 -0.83 6.41 -28.36
C LEU A 163 0.32 7.41 -28.29
N ASN A 164 0.02 8.71 -28.14
CA ASN A 164 1.05 9.74 -28.11
C ASN A 164 1.85 9.73 -26.82
N TRP A 165 1.33 9.16 -25.75
CA TRP A 165 1.91 9.21 -24.44
C TRP A 165 2.23 7.83 -23.89
N MET A 166 3.35 7.73 -23.16
CA MET A 166 3.77 6.51 -22.47
C MET A 166 4.20 6.82 -21.05
N PRO A 167 3.73 6.06 -20.04
CA PRO A 167 4.24 6.18 -18.67
C PRO A 167 5.71 5.75 -18.64
N VAL A 168 6.59 6.58 -18.10
CA VAL A 168 8.03 6.35 -18.02
C VAL A 168 8.57 6.28 -16.60
N SER A 169 7.81 6.80 -15.66
CA SER A 169 8.18 6.81 -14.23
C SER A 169 6.93 6.97 -13.37
N SER A 170 6.98 6.49 -12.14
CA SER A 170 6.04 6.88 -11.09
C SER A 170 6.75 7.13 -9.77
N THR A 171 6.12 7.86 -8.87
CA THR A 171 6.62 7.97 -7.49
C THR A 171 6.24 6.74 -6.68
N LEU A 172 6.76 6.66 -5.47
CA LEU A 172 6.24 5.80 -4.42
C LEU A 172 4.81 6.23 -4.09
N VAL A 173 4.13 5.40 -3.29
CA VAL A 173 2.79 5.71 -2.81
C VAL A 173 2.86 6.17 -1.37
N LYS A 174 2.14 7.24 -1.08
CA LYS A 174 1.89 7.75 0.25
C LYS A 174 0.41 7.62 0.55
N GLY A 175 0.06 7.04 1.70
CA GLY A 175 -1.33 6.91 2.10
C GLY A 175 -1.52 7.02 3.60
N GLY A 176 -2.77 7.25 4.00
CA GLY A 176 -3.15 7.34 5.40
C GLY A 176 -4.56 7.90 5.59
N THR A 177 -4.98 7.87 6.83
CA THR A 177 -6.29 8.36 7.24
C THR A 177 -6.40 9.87 7.07
N VAL A 178 -7.53 10.32 6.53
CA VAL A 178 -7.80 11.75 6.35
C VAL A 178 -8.13 12.44 7.69
N PRO A 179 -7.84 13.76 7.80
CA PRO A 179 -8.27 14.55 8.97
C PRO A 179 -9.79 14.43 9.21
N PRO A 180 -10.24 14.50 10.49
CA PRO A 180 -9.46 14.81 11.69
C PRO A 180 -8.77 13.61 12.34
N ASN A 181 -8.88 12.40 11.79
CA ASN A 181 -8.43 11.17 12.43
C ASN A 181 -7.00 10.73 12.02
N ASN A 182 -6.19 11.64 11.51
CA ASN A 182 -4.82 11.39 11.07
C ASN A 182 -3.80 11.52 12.24
N PHE A 183 -3.93 10.67 13.26
CA PHE A 183 -3.13 10.75 14.49
C PHE A 183 -1.73 10.15 14.35
N ILE A 184 -1.42 9.50 13.23
CA ILE A 184 -0.13 8.88 12.96
C ILE A 184 0.35 9.22 11.55
N THR A 185 1.64 9.51 11.39
CA THR A 185 2.23 9.83 10.08
C THR A 185 3.63 9.25 9.98
N ILE A 186 3.90 8.49 8.92
CA ILE A 186 5.25 8.05 8.57
C ILE A 186 6.03 9.25 8.03
N LYS A 187 7.24 9.50 8.57
CA LYS A 187 8.11 10.61 8.18
C LYS A 187 9.33 10.18 7.38
N GLN A 188 9.85 9.00 7.65
CA GLN A 188 11.06 8.52 7.01
C GLN A 188 11.08 7.00 6.96
N LEU A 189 11.59 6.48 5.86
CA LEU A 189 11.93 5.08 5.66
C LEU A 189 13.40 4.98 5.30
N GLU A 190 14.14 4.11 5.97
CA GLU A 190 15.51 3.75 5.64
C GLU A 190 15.58 2.28 5.27
N LEU A 191 16.19 2.00 4.12
CA LEU A 191 16.52 0.66 3.66
C LEU A 191 18.04 0.52 3.72
N ILE A 192 18.54 -0.30 4.64
CA ILE A 192 19.97 -0.45 4.92
C ILE A 192 20.39 -1.84 4.45
N THR A 193 21.33 -1.89 3.50
CA THR A 193 21.86 -3.10 2.89
C THR A 193 23.38 -3.03 2.85
N GLY A 194 24.08 -3.82 3.67
CA GLY A 194 25.54 -3.71 3.80
C GLY A 194 25.97 -2.28 4.09
N ASP A 195 26.77 -1.67 3.19
CA ASP A 195 27.28 -0.31 3.33
C ASP A 195 26.38 0.76 2.69
N THR A 196 25.23 0.37 2.17
CA THR A 196 24.31 1.29 1.45
C THR A 196 23.07 1.56 2.28
N THR A 197 22.74 2.83 2.44
CA THR A 197 21.48 3.28 3.05
C THR A 197 20.69 4.12 2.05
N ILE A 198 19.46 3.72 1.78
CA ILE A 198 18.50 4.49 0.99
C ILE A 198 17.55 5.14 1.97
N VAL A 199 17.48 6.47 1.96
CA VAL A 199 16.60 7.27 2.83
C VAL A 199 15.50 7.87 1.99
N ILE A 200 14.25 7.66 2.40
CA ILE A 200 13.04 8.17 1.76
C ILE A 200 12.30 9.00 2.81
N THR A 201 12.18 10.31 2.57
CA THR A 201 11.48 11.26 3.46
C THR A 201 10.16 11.74 2.88
N ASP A 202 10.03 11.76 1.55
CA ASP A 202 8.78 12.03 0.86
C ASP A 202 8.60 11.03 -0.29
N PRO A 203 7.62 10.13 -0.19
CA PRO A 203 7.31 9.18 -1.25
C PRO A 203 6.99 9.85 -2.59
N LEU A 204 6.37 11.03 -2.60
CA LEU A 204 5.95 11.72 -3.82
C LEU A 204 7.11 12.41 -4.56
N GLU A 205 8.27 12.55 -3.91
CA GLU A 205 9.49 13.05 -4.54
C GLU A 205 10.45 11.94 -4.98
N HIS A 206 10.14 10.69 -4.62
CA HIS A 206 10.98 9.54 -4.93
C HIS A 206 10.48 8.80 -6.17
N TYR A 207 11.09 9.07 -7.33
CA TYR A 207 10.67 8.55 -8.62
C TYR A 207 11.33 7.22 -8.98
N LEU A 208 10.53 6.30 -9.49
CA LEU A 208 10.92 5.00 -10.00
C LEU A 208 10.82 5.00 -11.52
N TYR A 209 11.89 4.60 -12.20
CA TYR A 209 11.91 4.58 -13.67
C TYR A 209 11.58 3.20 -14.21
N TYR A 210 10.66 3.15 -15.17
CA TYR A 210 10.37 1.95 -15.93
C TYR A 210 11.50 1.75 -16.97
N GLY A 211 12.41 0.84 -16.71
CA GLY A 211 13.73 0.69 -17.36
C GLY A 211 13.78 0.42 -18.87
N TRP A 212 12.75 0.77 -19.63
CA TRP A 212 12.69 0.52 -21.06
C TRP A 212 13.17 1.69 -21.92
N MET A 213 13.10 2.92 -21.39
CA MET A 213 13.69 4.08 -22.10
C MET A 213 14.93 4.54 -21.36
N GLY A 214 16.05 4.53 -22.09
CA GLY A 214 17.35 4.89 -21.57
C GLY A 214 17.30 6.16 -20.72
N GLN A 215 17.88 6.09 -19.54
CA GLN A 215 17.98 7.15 -18.51
C GLN A 215 18.48 8.51 -19.07
N HIS A 216 18.99 8.50 -20.30
CA HIS A 216 19.60 9.66 -20.96
C HIS A 216 18.61 10.72 -21.46
N GLN A 217 17.31 10.41 -21.54
CA GLN A 217 16.32 11.30 -22.14
C GLN A 217 15.44 12.05 -21.12
N LEU A 218 15.51 11.71 -19.83
CA LEU A 218 14.79 12.42 -18.78
C LEU A 218 15.61 13.60 -18.26
N ARG A 219 14.94 14.70 -17.89
CA ARG A 219 15.60 15.87 -17.30
C ARG A 219 16.40 15.48 -16.07
N ALA A 220 17.49 16.18 -15.78
CA ALA A 220 18.39 15.89 -14.66
C ALA A 220 17.69 15.87 -13.29
N SER A 221 16.59 16.62 -13.13
CA SER A 221 15.75 16.64 -11.94
C SER A 221 15.00 15.32 -11.70
N LEU A 222 14.63 14.60 -12.79
CA LEU A 222 13.94 13.32 -12.74
C LEU A 222 14.93 12.12 -12.68
N ARG A 223 16.23 12.37 -12.79
CA ARG A 223 17.26 11.31 -12.74
C ARG A 223 17.67 10.89 -11.33
N LYS A 224 17.18 11.59 -10.30
CA LYS A 224 17.75 11.50 -8.94
C LYS A 224 17.35 10.25 -8.15
N CYS A 225 16.33 9.53 -8.58
CA CYS A 225 15.82 8.43 -7.76
C CYS A 225 15.96 7.10 -8.49
N MET A 226 16.70 6.20 -7.89
CA MET A 226 16.78 4.82 -8.34
C MET A 226 15.80 3.99 -7.51
N VAL A 227 15.16 3.04 -8.18
CA VAL A 227 14.44 1.97 -7.49
C VAL A 227 15.41 1.36 -6.47
N PRO A 228 14.99 1.12 -5.23
CA PRO A 228 15.80 0.35 -4.30
C PRO A 228 16.20 -0.97 -4.96
N GLU A 229 17.49 -1.15 -5.21
CA GLU A 229 18.04 -2.36 -5.79
C GLU A 229 18.59 -3.21 -4.65
N LEU A 230 18.00 -4.40 -4.46
CA LEU A 230 18.37 -5.31 -3.42
C LEU A 230 19.04 -6.54 -4.05
N VAL A 231 20.17 -6.94 -3.50
CA VAL A 231 20.85 -8.16 -3.91
C VAL A 231 20.16 -9.36 -3.24
N GLY A 232 19.77 -10.34 -4.05
CA GLY A 232 19.17 -11.57 -3.53
C GLY A 232 20.07 -12.24 -2.50
N GLY A 233 19.52 -12.57 -1.32
CA GLY A 233 20.28 -13.20 -0.24
C GLY A 233 20.97 -12.24 0.73
N GLN A 234 20.97 -10.94 0.46
CA GLN A 234 21.52 -9.93 1.37
C GLN A 234 20.52 -9.59 2.48
N GLU A 235 21.05 -9.42 3.70
CA GLU A 235 20.26 -8.88 4.82
C GLU A 235 19.81 -7.45 4.50
N VAL A 236 18.55 -7.16 4.77
CA VAL A 236 17.98 -5.84 4.67
C VAL A 236 17.44 -5.42 6.02
N ARG A 237 17.97 -4.34 6.55
CA ARG A 237 17.45 -3.68 7.74
C ARG A 237 16.52 -2.54 7.30
N ILE A 238 15.33 -2.53 7.84
CA ILE A 238 14.29 -1.53 7.54
C ILE A 238 14.06 -0.72 8.81
N ARG A 239 14.23 0.60 8.74
CA ARG A 239 13.90 1.53 9.82
C ARG A 239 12.81 2.48 9.36
N VAL A 240 11.83 2.71 10.21
CA VAL A 240 10.71 3.61 9.95
C VAL A 240 10.64 4.62 11.09
N THR A 241 10.71 5.89 10.74
CA THR A 241 10.44 6.99 11.68
C THR A 241 9.03 7.50 11.45
N LEU A 242 8.26 7.62 12.51
CA LEU A 242 6.91 8.16 12.47
C LEU A 242 6.69 9.19 13.57
N GLU A 243 5.67 10.02 13.39
CA GLU A 243 5.08 10.87 14.44
C GLU A 243 3.69 10.34 14.75
N SER A 244 3.36 10.27 16.05
CA SER A 244 2.07 9.82 16.56
C SER A 244 1.64 10.72 17.72
N THR A 245 0.34 10.90 17.89
CA THR A 245 -0.23 11.54 19.09
C THR A 245 -0.66 10.52 20.13
N SER A 246 -0.55 9.22 19.82
CA SER A 246 -0.78 8.15 20.79
C SER A 246 0.30 8.14 21.86
N PRO A 247 -0.03 8.14 23.17
CA PRO A 247 0.96 7.97 24.22
C PRO A 247 1.52 6.55 24.30
N ASP A 248 0.76 5.57 23.78
CA ASP A 248 1.14 4.16 23.79
C ASP A 248 1.81 3.74 22.47
N THR A 249 2.49 2.59 22.51
CA THR A 249 3.24 2.06 21.36
C THR A 249 2.32 1.69 20.21
N ASP A 250 2.53 2.32 19.06
CA ASP A 250 1.80 2.05 17.82
C ASP A 250 2.17 0.69 17.23
N PHE A 251 1.27 0.12 16.44
CA PHE A 251 1.57 -1.06 15.64
C PHE A 251 2.20 -0.63 14.31
N VAL A 252 3.42 -1.06 14.06
CA VAL A 252 4.12 -0.84 12.79
C VAL A 252 4.54 -2.17 12.21
N ALA A 253 4.26 -2.38 10.94
CA ALA A 253 4.61 -3.61 10.25
C ALA A 253 5.13 -3.33 8.85
N VAL A 254 6.03 -4.19 8.41
CA VAL A 254 6.42 -4.30 7.01
C VAL A 254 5.61 -5.42 6.35
N ARG A 255 5.10 -5.13 5.17
CA ARG A 255 4.40 -6.09 4.31
C ARG A 255 5.23 -6.31 3.06
N TYR A 256 5.41 -7.54 2.67
CA TYR A 256 6.03 -7.87 1.41
C TYR A 256 5.44 -9.16 0.85
N GLY A 257 5.43 -9.25 -0.46
CA GLY A 257 4.92 -10.42 -1.16
C GLY A 257 5.19 -10.33 -2.66
N PHE A 258 5.05 -11.46 -3.32
CA PHE A 258 5.04 -11.55 -4.76
C PHE A 258 3.61 -11.32 -5.27
N LYS A 259 3.45 -10.81 -6.50
CA LYS A 259 2.13 -10.70 -7.17
C LYS A 259 1.28 -11.93 -6.87
N ASN A 260 0.14 -11.74 -6.22
CA ASN A 260 -0.86 -12.77 -5.87
C ASN A 260 -0.47 -13.79 -4.78
N LEU A 261 0.67 -13.65 -4.10
CA LEU A 261 1.06 -14.53 -3.00
C LEU A 261 1.09 -13.75 -1.69
N ASN A 262 0.33 -14.26 -0.74
CA ASN A 262 0.20 -13.93 0.68
C ASN A 262 1.07 -12.76 1.19
N TRP A 263 0.50 -11.57 1.20
CA TRP A 263 1.07 -10.39 1.84
C TRP A 263 1.00 -10.55 3.36
N LYS A 264 2.07 -11.06 3.96
CA LYS A 264 2.17 -11.17 5.41
C LYS A 264 2.65 -9.85 6.00
N ARG A 265 2.06 -9.46 7.12
CA ARG A 265 2.58 -8.40 7.97
C ARG A 265 3.62 -8.98 8.92
N TYR A 266 4.75 -8.32 8.97
CA TYR A 266 5.82 -8.63 9.91
C TYR A 266 5.97 -7.44 10.84
N PRO A 267 5.58 -7.58 12.12
CA PRO A 267 5.71 -6.51 13.10
C PRO A 267 7.15 -6.02 13.18
N MET A 268 7.30 -4.73 13.39
CA MET A 268 8.57 -4.08 13.66
C MET A 268 8.70 -3.80 15.14
N THR A 269 9.93 -3.71 15.64
CA THR A 269 10.22 -3.42 17.04
C THR A 269 10.54 -1.94 17.19
N MET A 270 9.91 -1.25 18.13
CA MET A 270 10.28 0.11 18.50
C MET A 270 11.66 0.11 19.14
N VAL A 271 12.56 0.94 18.65
CA VAL A 271 13.97 1.04 19.12
C VAL A 271 14.27 2.40 19.71
N GLU A 272 13.55 3.44 19.34
CA GLU A 272 13.73 4.80 19.84
C GLU A 272 12.37 5.48 20.00
N GLU A 273 12.23 6.31 21.03
CA GLU A 273 11.08 7.18 21.26
C GLU A 273 11.53 8.51 21.84
N LEU A 274 10.98 9.59 21.34
CA LEU A 274 11.13 10.95 21.83
C LEU A 274 9.76 11.61 21.91
N GLU A 275 9.38 12.11 23.09
CA GLU A 275 8.15 12.88 23.28
C GLU A 275 8.47 14.37 23.29
N SER A 276 7.66 15.14 22.57
CA SER A 276 7.73 16.59 22.56
C SER A 276 6.35 17.20 22.36
N GLY A 277 5.82 17.82 23.40
CA GLY A 277 4.55 18.56 23.32
C GLY A 277 3.33 17.71 22.98
N GLY A 278 3.29 16.45 23.40
CA GLY A 278 2.21 15.50 23.13
C GLY A 278 2.30 14.83 21.75
N VAL A 279 3.42 15.01 21.06
CA VAL A 279 3.74 14.27 19.83
C VAL A 279 4.91 13.34 20.12
N TYR A 280 4.76 12.09 19.77
CA TYR A 280 5.76 11.04 19.93
C TYR A 280 6.43 10.76 18.59
N THR A 281 7.73 11.05 18.49
CA THR A 281 8.57 10.61 17.37
C THR A 281 9.14 9.24 17.73
N ARG A 282 8.81 8.23 16.96
CA ARG A 282 9.18 6.83 17.19
C ARG A 282 9.94 6.25 16.02
N VAL A 283 10.96 5.46 16.33
CA VAL A 283 11.70 4.70 15.32
C VAL A 283 11.44 3.22 15.53
N TYR A 284 10.99 2.57 14.48
CA TYR A 284 10.76 1.13 14.44
C TYR A 284 11.77 0.47 13.52
N GLU A 285 12.23 -0.72 13.89
CA GLU A 285 13.21 -1.46 13.13
C GLU A 285 12.80 -2.93 12.95
N THR A 286 13.13 -3.48 11.81
CA THR A 286 13.13 -4.92 11.59
C THR A 286 14.36 -5.32 10.82
N VAL A 287 15.02 -6.39 11.28
CA VAL A 287 16.13 -7.02 10.57
C VAL A 287 15.63 -8.34 10.02
N ARG A 288 15.91 -8.60 8.76
CA ARG A 288 15.54 -9.84 8.10
C ARG A 288 16.79 -10.62 7.74
N ASP A 289 17.07 -11.65 8.55
CA ASP A 289 18.17 -12.62 8.32
C ASP A 289 17.89 -13.50 7.09
N ARG A 290 16.61 -13.66 6.77
CA ARG A 290 16.21 -14.27 5.51
C ARG A 290 15.90 -13.13 4.55
N PRO A 291 16.51 -13.13 3.38
CA PRO A 291 16.22 -12.12 2.39
C PRO A 291 14.71 -11.99 2.27
N LEU A 292 14.22 -10.76 2.26
CA LEU A 292 12.81 -10.43 1.99
C LEU A 292 12.30 -11.20 0.77
N PHE A 293 13.22 -11.89 0.07
CA PHE A 293 13.03 -12.51 -1.22
C PHE A 293 13.66 -13.89 -1.23
N MET A 294 12.81 -14.89 -1.38
CA MET A 294 13.28 -16.24 -1.65
C MET A 294 14.24 -16.24 -2.84
N HIS A 295 15.37 -16.91 -2.70
CA HIS A 295 16.54 -16.96 -3.57
C HIS A 295 16.29 -17.22 -5.07
N TYR A 296 15.03 -17.31 -5.54
CA TYR A 296 14.72 -17.85 -6.85
C TYR A 296 14.06 -16.88 -7.82
N HIS A 297 13.63 -15.67 -7.38
CA HIS A 297 12.93 -14.76 -8.26
C HIS A 297 13.62 -13.41 -8.36
N ARG A 298 14.28 -13.18 -9.50
CA ARG A 298 14.71 -11.86 -9.92
C ARG A 298 13.49 -11.11 -10.45
N GLY A 299 13.32 -9.86 -10.10
CA GLY A 299 12.18 -9.10 -10.59
C GLY A 299 11.78 -7.92 -9.73
N TRP A 300 10.59 -7.42 -10.03
CA TRP A 300 9.97 -6.31 -9.33
C TRP A 300 9.06 -6.81 -8.22
N PHE A 301 9.14 -6.17 -7.07
CA PHE A 301 8.38 -6.48 -5.88
C PHE A 301 7.87 -5.19 -5.24
N ASN A 302 6.90 -5.31 -4.36
CA ASN A 302 6.40 -4.20 -3.56
C ASN A 302 6.63 -4.48 -2.07
N LEU A 303 7.10 -3.46 -1.37
CA LEU A 303 7.17 -3.37 0.06
C LEU A 303 6.08 -2.41 0.53
N GLY A 304 5.29 -2.79 1.50
CA GLY A 304 4.35 -1.90 2.19
C GLY A 304 4.84 -1.65 3.60
N ILE A 305 4.87 -0.39 4.02
CA ILE A 305 4.98 -0.02 5.43
C ILE A 305 3.59 0.34 5.90
N ASP A 306 3.17 -0.21 7.02
CA ASP A 306 1.83 -0.04 7.58
C ASP A 306 1.96 0.31 9.06
N ALA A 307 1.46 1.49 9.44
CA ALA A 307 1.47 2.00 10.80
C ALA A 307 0.03 2.30 11.25
N VAL A 308 -0.35 1.77 12.39
CA VAL A 308 -1.71 1.92 12.98
C VAL A 308 -1.53 2.37 14.43
N THR A 309 -2.31 3.37 14.87
CA THR A 309 -2.23 3.83 16.26
C THR A 309 -2.64 2.76 17.26
N HIS A 310 -2.10 2.86 18.47
CA HIS A 310 -2.45 1.97 19.56
C HIS A 310 -3.98 1.96 19.81
N GLU A 311 -4.60 3.12 19.92
CA GLU A 311 -6.02 3.25 20.23
C GLU A 311 -6.90 2.64 19.14
N THR A 312 -6.45 2.65 17.90
CA THR A 312 -7.17 1.96 16.81
C THR A 312 -7.35 0.47 17.11
N LEU A 313 -6.35 -0.17 17.74
CA LEU A 313 -6.35 -1.61 18.00
C LEU A 313 -6.92 -1.98 19.36
N PHE A 314 -6.66 -1.17 20.39
CA PHE A 314 -6.88 -1.53 21.80
C PHE A 314 -8.04 -0.79 22.47
N ASP A 315 -8.58 0.25 21.85
CA ASP A 315 -9.77 0.97 22.32
C ASP A 315 -10.89 0.78 21.28
N ASP A 316 -11.98 0.12 21.67
CA ASP A 316 -13.11 -0.18 20.78
C ASP A 316 -13.90 1.07 20.38
N GLN A 317 -13.78 2.18 21.13
CA GLN A 317 -14.45 3.45 20.86
C GLN A 317 -13.59 4.42 20.04
N ALA A 318 -12.27 4.28 20.05
CA ALA A 318 -11.39 5.15 19.30
C ALA A 318 -11.57 4.99 17.78
N PRO A 319 -11.48 6.08 17.01
CA PRO A 319 -11.56 5.99 15.56
C PRO A 319 -10.36 5.26 14.97
N TYR A 320 -10.52 4.78 13.74
CA TYR A 320 -9.41 4.26 12.96
C TYR A 320 -8.44 5.39 12.59
N SER A 321 -7.13 5.13 12.75
CA SER A 321 -6.05 5.99 12.31
C SER A 321 -4.86 5.18 11.86
N ALA A 322 -4.38 5.45 10.65
CA ALA A 322 -3.26 4.75 10.05
C ALA A 322 -2.49 5.64 9.07
N SER A 323 -1.22 5.27 8.84
CA SER A 323 -0.38 5.82 7.79
C SER A 323 0.35 4.67 7.10
N TRP A 324 0.49 4.72 5.78
CA TRP A 324 1.13 3.65 5.04
C TRP A 324 1.86 4.15 3.80
N TRP A 325 2.97 3.48 3.44
CA TRP A 325 3.75 3.76 2.24
C TRP A 325 3.90 2.49 1.40
N GLY A 326 3.78 2.65 0.08
CA GLY A 326 4.06 1.60 -0.89
C GLY A 326 5.40 1.86 -1.59
N VAL A 327 6.33 0.93 -1.48
CA VAL A 327 7.70 1.05 -2.00
C VAL A 327 7.98 -0.11 -2.95
N PRO A 328 7.84 0.06 -4.26
CA PRO A 328 8.36 -0.91 -5.20
C PRO A 328 9.88 -0.98 -5.12
N TYR A 329 10.42 -2.20 -5.28
CA TYR A 329 11.86 -2.44 -5.28
C TYR A 329 12.20 -3.55 -6.28
N ARG A 330 13.47 -3.67 -6.64
CA ARG A 330 13.96 -4.67 -7.59
C ARG A 330 14.97 -5.58 -6.91
N VAL A 331 14.89 -6.88 -7.22
CA VAL A 331 15.85 -7.90 -6.79
C VAL A 331 16.63 -8.41 -8.01
N PHE A 332 17.94 -8.48 -7.88
CA PHE A 332 18.87 -8.98 -8.92
C PHE A 332 19.39 -10.38 -8.62
#